data_60f177374bf6ffb1593727c0fbcddfee
#
_entry.id   60f177374bf6ffb1593727c0fbcddfee
#
_cell.length_a   1.000
_cell.length_b   1.000
_cell.length_c   1.000
_cell.angle_alpha   90.00
_cell.angle_beta   90.00
_cell.angle_gamma   90.00
#
_symmetry.space_group_name_H-M   'P 1'
#
loop_
_entity.id
_entity.type
_entity.pdbx_description
1 polymer ?
#
loop_
_entity_poly.entity_id
_entity_poly.type
_entity_poly.pdbx_seq_one_letter_code
_entity_poly.pdbx_strand_id
1 'polypeptide(L)' 'MKTMILLACLCCTLFSCENVEKKAGEKLQTAREAFERGDFSEAKMQIDSIKILYPKAFETRREGISLMQQVELKEQEK' A
#
# COMPACT_ATOMS: atom_id res chain seq x y z
N MET A 1 -21.03 -31.67 2.63
CA MET A 1 -20.62 -30.81 3.72
C MET A 1 -19.11 -30.55 3.76
N LYS A 2 -18.30 -31.60 3.61
CA LYS A 2 -16.83 -31.41 3.58
C LYS A 2 -16.35 -30.57 2.42
N THR A 3 -17.01 -30.68 1.28
CA THR A 3 -16.68 -29.89 0.09
C THR A 3 -16.97 -28.41 0.27
N MET A 4 -18.00 -28.07 1.01
CA MET A 4 -18.35 -26.67 1.29
C MET A 4 -17.33 -26.01 2.22
N ILE A 5 -16.83 -26.77 3.20
CA ILE A 5 -15.81 -26.27 4.13
C ILE A 5 -14.51 -25.99 3.39
N LEU A 6 -14.13 -26.86 2.46
CA LEU A 6 -12.94 -26.67 1.64
C LEU A 6 -13.05 -25.45 0.74
N LEU A 7 -14.23 -25.23 0.18
CA LEU A 7 -14.48 -24.04 -0.64
C LEU A 7 -14.38 -22.77 0.18
N ALA A 8 -14.90 -22.80 1.41
CA ALA A 8 -14.83 -21.65 2.31
C ALA A 8 -13.38 -21.31 2.64
N CYS A 9 -12.54 -22.32 2.87
CA CYS A 9 -11.13 -22.12 3.16
C CYS A 9 -10.39 -21.48 1.97
N LEU A 10 -10.72 -21.92 0.77
CA LEU A 10 -10.13 -21.37 -0.44
C LEU A 10 -10.50 -19.90 -0.62
N CYS A 11 -11.76 -19.57 -0.35
CA CYS A 11 -12.23 -18.18 -0.41
C CYS A 11 -11.52 -17.29 0.61
N CYS A 12 -11.29 -17.82 1.81
CA CYS A 12 -10.58 -17.08 2.86
C CYS A 12 -9.16 -16.75 2.44
N THR A 13 -8.48 -17.67 1.76
CA THR A 13 -7.12 -17.45 1.28
C THR A 13 -7.08 -16.32 0.23
N LEU A 14 -8.03 -16.31 -0.68
CA LEU A 14 -8.15 -15.26 -1.69
C LEU A 14 -8.46 -13.90 -1.05
N PHE A 15 -9.34 -13.90 -0.06
CA PHE A 15 -9.67 -12.67 0.66
C PHE A 15 -8.47 -12.09 1.39
N SER A 16 -7.58 -12.94 1.90
CA SER A 16 -6.37 -12.49 2.58
C SER A 16 -5.48 -11.66 1.65
N CYS A 17 -5.31 -12.13 0.41
CA CYS A 17 -4.50 -11.40 -0.58
C CYS A 17 -5.12 -10.07 -0.93
N GLU A 18 -6.44 -10.03 -1.11
CA GLU A 18 -7.14 -8.79 -1.42
C GLU A 18 -7.07 -7.81 -0.24
N ASN A 19 -7.13 -8.32 0.99
CA ASN A 19 -7.04 -7.50 2.18
C ASN A 19 -5.69 -6.81 2.29
N VAL A 20 -4.62 -7.51 1.94
CA VAL A 20 -3.27 -6.93 1.97
C VAL A 20 -3.17 -5.77 1.00
N GLU A 21 -3.63 -5.96 -0.23
CA GLU A 21 -3.62 -4.88 -1.24
C GLU A 21 -4.49 -3.71 -0.81
N LYS A 22 -5.64 -3.99 -0.23
CA LYS A 22 -6.56 -2.95 0.23
C LYS A 22 -5.94 -2.12 1.35
N LYS A 23 -5.35 -2.77 2.35
CA LYS A 23 -4.71 -2.09 3.47
C LYS A 23 -3.50 -1.27 3.02
N ALA A 24 -2.71 -1.83 2.11
CA ALA A 24 -1.59 -1.12 1.53
C ALA A 24 -2.06 0.10 0.74
N GLY A 25 -3.16 -0.06 -0.01
CA GLY A 25 -3.76 1.03 -0.76
C GLY A 25 -4.24 2.17 0.12
N GLU A 26 -4.77 1.85 1.30
CA GLU A 26 -5.18 2.87 2.27
C GLU A 26 -3.99 3.67 2.77
N LYS A 27 -2.88 3.00 3.05
CA LYS A 27 -1.65 3.68 3.44
C LYS A 27 -1.11 4.54 2.32
N LEU A 28 -1.19 4.06 1.10
CA LEU A 28 -0.76 4.83 -0.07
C LEU A 28 -1.61 6.09 -0.22
N GLN A 29 -2.91 5.98 0.01
CA GLN A 29 -3.81 7.14 -0.04
C GLN A 29 -3.41 8.17 1.02
N THR A 30 -3.08 7.72 2.23
CA THR A 30 -2.61 8.59 3.29
C THR A 30 -1.31 9.30 2.86
N ALA A 31 -0.43 8.57 2.19
CA ALA A 31 0.82 9.15 1.69
C ALA A 31 0.54 10.22 0.64
N ARG A 32 -0.40 9.99 -0.25
CA ARG A 32 -0.77 10.97 -1.26
C ARG A 32 -1.35 12.23 -0.66
N GLU A 33 -2.18 12.07 0.35
CA GLU A 33 -2.77 13.21 1.05
C GLU A 33 -1.69 14.03 1.75
N ALA A 34 -0.72 13.36 2.36
CA ALA A 34 0.41 14.04 2.98
C ALA A 34 1.23 14.79 1.94
N PHE A 35 1.45 14.17 0.79
CA PHE A 35 2.17 14.79 -0.32
C PHE A 35 1.46 16.07 -0.79
N GLU A 36 0.15 16.02 -0.93
CA GLU A 36 -0.65 17.17 -1.36
C GLU A 36 -0.61 18.31 -0.35
N ARG A 37 -0.52 17.98 0.93
CA ARG A 37 -0.39 18.97 1.99
C ARG A 37 1.01 19.57 2.06
N GLY A 38 1.96 18.98 1.36
CA GLY A 38 3.36 19.39 1.45
C GLY A 38 4.10 18.74 2.60
N ASP A 39 3.50 17.74 3.25
CA ASP A 39 4.13 17.01 4.35
C ASP A 39 4.91 15.82 3.79
N PHE A 40 6.08 16.12 3.26
CA PHE A 40 6.89 15.12 2.56
C PHE A 40 7.46 14.06 3.49
N SER A 41 7.79 14.43 4.72
CA SER A 41 8.26 13.46 5.71
C SER A 41 7.22 12.39 5.98
N GLU A 42 5.97 12.79 6.17
CA GLU A 42 4.87 11.86 6.41
C GLU A 42 4.63 10.99 5.20
N ALA A 43 4.66 11.58 4.00
CA ALA A 43 4.47 10.82 2.77
C ALA A 43 5.51 9.71 2.63
N LYS A 44 6.78 10.04 2.86
CA LYS A 44 7.86 9.06 2.79
C LYS A 44 7.69 7.96 3.83
N MET A 45 7.30 8.33 5.04
CA MET A 45 7.12 7.38 6.12
C MET A 45 6.02 6.37 5.80
N GLN A 46 4.91 6.84 5.25
CA GLN A 46 3.80 5.96 4.88
C GLN A 46 4.19 5.01 3.74
N ILE A 47 4.93 5.51 2.75
CA ILE A 47 5.39 4.67 1.64
C ILE A 47 6.35 3.59 2.15
N ASP A 48 7.27 3.95 3.02
CA ASP A 48 8.20 2.99 3.63
C ASP A 48 7.44 1.93 4.44
N SER A 49 6.41 2.34 5.16
CA SER A 49 5.58 1.42 5.93
C SER A 49 4.94 0.35 5.05
N ILE A 50 4.54 0.72 3.84
CA ILE A 50 3.94 -0.24 2.91
C ILE A 50 4.95 -1.36 2.59
N LYS A 51 6.20 -1.02 2.36
CA LYS A 51 7.24 -2.00 2.07
C LYS A 51 7.47 -2.97 3.23
N ILE A 52 7.40 -2.46 4.44
CA ILE A 52 7.67 -3.24 5.65
C ILE A 52 6.47 -4.09 6.04
N LEU A 53 5.28 -3.49 6.05
CA LEU A 53 4.07 -4.14 6.54
C LEU A 53 3.40 -5.02 5.50
N TYR A 54 3.48 -4.63 4.24
CA TYR A 54 2.77 -5.32 3.15
C TYR A 54 3.71 -5.62 1.98
N PRO A 55 4.73 -6.48 2.21
CA PRO A 55 5.72 -6.74 1.15
C PRO A 55 5.15 -7.45 -0.07
N LYS A 56 3.98 -8.10 0.07
CA LYS A 56 3.34 -8.83 -1.02
C LYS A 56 2.35 -7.97 -1.83
N ALA A 57 2.12 -6.74 -1.41
CA ALA A 57 1.25 -5.81 -2.13
C ALA A 57 2.01 -5.18 -3.30
N PHE A 58 2.24 -5.96 -4.35
CA PHE A 58 3.13 -5.58 -5.44
C PHE A 58 2.66 -4.34 -6.20
N GLU A 59 1.37 -4.26 -6.50
CA GLU A 59 0.83 -3.11 -7.23
C GLU A 59 0.92 -1.83 -6.43
N THR A 60 0.54 -1.90 -5.15
CA THR A 60 0.62 -0.75 -4.26
C THR A 60 2.07 -0.31 -4.06
N ARG A 61 2.99 -1.27 -3.96
CA ARG A 61 4.41 -0.95 -3.82
C ARG A 61 4.94 -0.24 -5.05
N ARG A 62 4.51 -0.65 -6.23
CA ARG A 62 4.89 0.00 -7.49
C ARG A 62 4.42 1.44 -7.53
N GLU A 63 3.16 1.67 -7.16
CA GLU A 63 2.61 3.01 -7.09
C GLU A 63 3.31 3.84 -6.01
N GLY A 64 3.67 3.20 -4.89
CA GLY A 64 4.41 3.85 -3.83
C GLY A 64 5.78 4.34 -4.28
N ILE A 65 6.48 3.54 -5.07
CA ILE A 65 7.78 3.92 -5.62
C ILE A 65 7.63 5.16 -6.51
N SER A 66 6.61 5.16 -7.36
CA SER A 66 6.33 6.29 -8.24
C SER A 66 6.04 7.55 -7.44
N LEU A 67 5.23 7.43 -6.40
CA LEU A 67 4.91 8.55 -5.51
C LEU A 67 6.16 9.04 -4.77
N MET A 68 7.00 8.11 -4.31
CA MET A 68 8.25 8.45 -3.64
C MET A 68 9.14 9.33 -4.53
N GLN A 69 9.23 8.98 -5.81
CA GLN A 69 10.00 9.76 -6.77
C GLN A 69 9.43 11.17 -6.89
N GLN A 70 8.11 11.30 -6.92
CA GLN A 70 7.47 12.61 -6.98
C GLN A 70 7.74 13.43 -5.72
N VAL A 71 7.72 12.77 -4.56
CA VAL A 71 8.01 13.43 -3.29
C VAL A 71 9.43 13.97 -3.29
N GLU A 72 10.39 13.15 -3.73
CA GLU A 72 11.78 13.55 -3.76
C GLU A 72 12.02 14.72 -4.72
N LEU A 73 11.36 14.69 -5.87
CA LEU A 73 11.47 15.79 -6.83
C LEU A 73 10.93 17.08 -6.26
N LYS A 74 9.80 17.03 -5.57
CA LYS A 74 9.21 18.21 -4.96
C LYS A 74 10.09 18.77 -3.84
N GLU A 75 10.70 17.89 -3.06
CA GLU A 75 11.62 18.31 -2.02
C GLU A 75 12.83 19.05 -2.58
N GLN A 76 13.33 18.57 -3.71
CA GLN A 76 14.49 19.19 -4.36
C GLN A 76 14.16 20.54 -4.98
N GLU A 77 12.91 20.74 -5.35
CA GLU A 77 12.48 22.00 -5.94
C GLU A 77 12.51 23.17 -4.96
N LYS A 78 12.54 22.88 -3.67
CA LYS A 78 12.67 23.92 -2.67
C LYS A 78 14.10 24.44 -2.58
#